data_7493a2affea930c689af39e9d159453d
#
_entry.id   7493a2affea930c689af39e9d159453d
#
_cell.length_a   1.000
_cell.length_b   1.000
_cell.length_c   1.000
_cell.angle_alpha   90.00
_cell.angle_beta   90.00
_cell.angle_gamma   90.00
#
_symmetry.space_group_name_H-M   'P 1'
#
loop_
_entity.id
_entity.type
_entity.pdbx_description
1 polymer ?
#
loop_
_entity_poly.entity_id
_entity_poly.type
_entity_poly.pdbx_seq_one_letter_code
_entity_poly.pdbx_strand_id
1 'polypeptide(L)'
;MSLPRIKYPRTFHLPHSPRKGEDDKVLPSDEVFRGRPVVVTEKMDGENTTLYADYLHARSIDSDWDESRRWLDRLRGLIAPGIPTGWRLCGENLFYKHTIKYTGLNTLFYVHSVWNEANECLSWADTLAWCQRLGLSPVPMLYEGKYDRRKIMEAFRTYTNQSPNPVEGFVVRRADRFPFDQFGESAAKFVSDSFQITASRHWKYDVKELNELKDQRNAWDTYQ
;
A
#
# COMPACT_ATOMS: atom_id res chain seq x y z
N MET A 1 -16.52 16.88 -18.04
CA MET A 1 -15.06 17.08 -17.81
C MET A 1 -14.59 15.95 -16.92
N SER A 2 -13.48 15.26 -17.28
CA SER A 2 -12.89 14.24 -16.41
C SER A 2 -12.29 14.92 -15.17
N LEU A 3 -12.49 14.33 -13.99
CA LEU A 3 -11.88 14.83 -12.77
C LEU A 3 -10.36 14.65 -12.83
N PRO A 4 -9.56 15.52 -12.19
CA PRO A 4 -8.10 15.44 -12.23
C PRO A 4 -7.61 14.14 -11.58
N ARG A 5 -6.62 13.51 -12.18
CA ARG A 5 -5.91 12.36 -11.59
C ARG A 5 -4.94 12.85 -10.52
N ILE A 6 -4.90 12.19 -9.39
CA ILE A 6 -4.11 12.64 -8.23
C ILE A 6 -3.02 11.63 -7.95
N LYS A 7 -1.77 12.09 -8.02
CA LYS A 7 -0.59 11.30 -7.68
C LYS A 7 -0.61 10.93 -6.20
N TYR A 8 -0.37 9.64 -5.87
CA TYR A 8 -0.23 9.24 -4.48
C TYR A 8 0.97 9.94 -3.83
N PRO A 9 0.81 10.51 -2.63
CA PRO A 9 1.90 11.28 -1.98
C PRO A 9 3.10 10.42 -1.64
N ARG A 10 4.27 11.05 -1.47
CA ARG A 10 5.45 10.35 -0.95
C ARG A 10 5.30 10.16 0.56
N THR A 11 5.32 8.91 1.01
CA THR A 11 5.33 8.56 2.44
C THR A 11 6.73 8.79 3.01
N PHE A 12 6.84 9.61 4.06
CA PHE A 12 8.10 9.92 4.73
C PHE A 12 8.54 8.76 5.62
N HIS A 13 9.82 8.62 5.84
CA HIS A 13 10.35 7.70 6.83
C HIS A 13 10.11 8.21 8.25
N LEU A 14 9.80 7.28 9.16
CA LEU A 14 9.92 7.55 10.59
C LEU A 14 11.37 7.88 10.94
N PRO A 15 11.65 8.75 11.93
CA PRO A 15 13.01 9.12 12.30
C PRO A 15 13.91 7.92 12.63
N HIS A 16 13.33 6.90 13.22
CA HIS A 16 14.01 5.66 13.63
C HIS A 16 14.00 4.56 12.58
N SER A 17 13.52 4.82 11.36
CA SER A 17 13.64 3.86 10.26
C SER A 17 15.12 3.72 9.89
N PRO A 18 15.72 2.51 9.96
CA PRO A 18 17.14 2.34 9.71
C PRO A 18 17.48 2.46 8.21
N ARG A 19 16.62 1.94 7.34
CA ARG A 19 16.81 1.98 5.88
C ARG A 19 16.22 3.25 5.29
N LYS A 20 17.06 4.06 4.66
CA LYS A 20 16.71 5.29 3.96
C LYS A 20 17.61 5.42 2.73
N GLY A 21 17.02 5.72 1.57
CA GLY A 21 17.76 6.13 0.38
C GLY A 21 18.18 7.61 0.47
N GLU A 22 19.10 8.02 -0.37
CA GLU A 22 19.59 9.41 -0.43
C GLU A 22 18.46 10.43 -0.68
N ASP A 23 17.48 10.06 -1.51
CA ASP A 23 16.32 10.90 -1.85
C ASP A 23 15.12 10.73 -0.90
N ASP A 24 15.21 9.87 0.10
CA ASP A 24 14.10 9.61 1.00
C ASP A 24 13.88 10.76 1.98
N LYS A 25 12.63 11.21 2.06
CA LYS A 25 12.22 12.20 3.06
C LYS A 25 11.97 11.52 4.40
N VAL A 26 12.46 12.15 5.46
CA VAL A 26 12.35 11.68 6.84
C VAL A 26 11.53 12.69 7.64
N LEU A 27 10.61 12.19 8.47
CA LEU A 27 9.94 13.06 9.44
C LEU A 27 10.98 13.60 10.45
N PRO A 28 10.90 14.87 10.82
CA PRO A 28 11.79 15.43 11.85
C PRO A 28 11.56 14.78 13.22
N SER A 29 10.33 14.34 13.48
CA SER A 29 9.93 13.65 14.72
C SER A 29 8.68 12.81 14.48
N ASP A 30 8.47 11.77 15.29
CA ASP A 30 7.24 10.98 15.35
C ASP A 30 6.17 11.58 16.31
N GLU A 31 6.46 12.75 16.89
CA GLU A 31 5.52 13.50 17.75
C GLU A 31 4.19 13.81 17.08
N VAL A 32 4.15 13.88 15.73
CA VAL A 32 2.92 14.08 14.96
C VAL A 32 1.87 13.00 15.24
N PHE A 33 2.30 11.82 15.71
CA PHE A 33 1.42 10.70 16.06
C PHE A 33 1.11 10.63 17.57
N ARG A 34 1.84 11.36 18.42
CA ARG A 34 1.72 11.24 19.87
C ARG A 34 0.28 11.47 20.34
N GLY A 35 -0.23 10.53 21.15
CA GLY A 35 -1.59 10.58 21.73
C GLY A 35 -2.71 10.33 20.73
N ARG A 36 -2.43 10.16 19.44
CA ARG A 36 -3.42 9.92 18.40
C ARG A 36 -3.70 8.43 18.19
N PRO A 37 -4.94 8.06 17.86
CA PRO A 37 -5.24 6.73 17.34
C PRO A 37 -4.52 6.53 16.01
N VAL A 38 -3.82 5.41 15.88
CA VAL A 38 -3.12 5.01 14.66
C VAL A 38 -3.43 3.58 14.31
N VAL A 39 -3.28 3.26 13.03
CA VAL A 39 -3.20 1.90 12.52
C VAL A 39 -1.83 1.69 11.90
N VAL A 40 -1.27 0.51 12.11
CA VAL A 40 0.01 0.09 11.53
C VAL A 40 -0.24 -1.12 10.66
N THR A 41 0.18 -1.02 9.41
CA THR A 41 -0.04 -2.06 8.41
C THR A 41 1.29 -2.51 7.82
N GLU A 42 1.33 -3.73 7.27
CA GLU A 42 2.48 -4.18 6.49
C GLU A 42 2.78 -3.20 5.36
N LYS A 43 4.05 -2.88 5.20
CA LYS A 43 4.55 -2.25 3.99
C LYS A 43 4.85 -3.32 2.97
N MET A 44 3.88 -3.62 2.12
CA MET A 44 4.04 -4.59 1.05
C MET A 44 4.94 -4.02 -0.07
N ASP A 45 5.71 -4.90 -0.68
CA ASP A 45 6.71 -4.57 -1.70
C ASP A 45 6.18 -4.86 -3.11
N GLY A 46 5.49 -3.91 -3.68
CA GLY A 46 4.89 -3.99 -5.01
C GLY A 46 4.81 -2.63 -5.71
N GLU A 47 3.93 -2.52 -6.71
CA GLU A 47 3.67 -1.24 -7.36
C GLU A 47 2.50 -0.51 -6.69
N ASN A 48 2.76 0.66 -6.11
CA ASN A 48 1.68 1.53 -5.65
C ASN A 48 0.80 1.94 -6.84
N THR A 49 -0.46 1.50 -6.83
CA THR A 49 -1.42 1.72 -7.91
C THR A 49 -2.70 2.34 -7.38
N THR A 50 -3.22 3.30 -8.11
CA THR A 50 -4.47 4.03 -7.81
C THR A 50 -5.55 3.63 -8.80
N LEU A 51 -6.72 3.20 -8.30
CA LEU A 51 -7.90 2.82 -9.06
C LEU A 51 -9.00 3.88 -8.91
N TYR A 52 -9.51 4.38 -10.03
CA TYR A 52 -10.76 5.11 -10.17
C TYR A 52 -11.80 4.21 -10.85
N ALA A 53 -13.04 4.62 -10.90
CA ALA A 53 -14.07 3.87 -11.64
C ALA A 53 -13.71 3.73 -13.14
N ASP A 54 -13.13 4.74 -13.75
CA ASP A 54 -12.86 4.83 -15.19
C ASP A 54 -11.39 4.74 -15.58
N TYR A 55 -10.46 4.69 -14.61
CA TYR A 55 -9.03 4.76 -14.88
C TYR A 55 -8.19 4.11 -13.75
N LEU A 56 -6.96 3.75 -14.08
CA LEU A 56 -5.92 3.39 -13.09
C LEU A 56 -4.56 3.95 -13.51
N HIS A 57 -3.70 4.18 -12.54
CA HIS A 57 -2.31 4.58 -12.78
C HIS A 57 -1.39 4.12 -11.65
N ALA A 58 -0.10 3.95 -11.93
CA ALA A 58 0.93 3.79 -10.92
C ALA A 58 1.07 5.07 -10.07
N ARG A 59 1.90 5.06 -9.04
CA ARG A 59 2.15 6.25 -8.23
C ARG A 59 2.46 7.49 -9.07
N SER A 60 3.25 7.36 -10.14
CA SER A 60 3.43 8.42 -11.13
C SER A 60 2.34 8.33 -12.19
N ILE A 61 1.61 9.45 -12.39
CA ILE A 61 0.52 9.53 -13.38
C ILE A 61 1.06 9.36 -14.81
N ASP A 62 2.27 9.84 -15.04
CA ASP A 62 2.93 9.85 -16.34
C ASP A 62 3.77 8.59 -16.61
N SER A 63 3.62 7.53 -15.78
CA SER A 63 4.35 6.29 -16.02
C SER A 63 3.77 5.53 -17.20
N ASP A 64 4.67 5.00 -18.04
CA ASP A 64 4.32 4.11 -19.14
C ASP A 64 3.42 2.97 -18.65
N TRP A 65 2.57 2.47 -19.56
CA TRP A 65 1.77 1.29 -19.30
C TRP A 65 2.68 0.09 -19.02
N ASP A 66 2.35 -0.67 -17.97
CA ASP A 66 2.99 -1.93 -17.62
C ASP A 66 1.98 -3.07 -17.65
N GLU A 67 2.38 -4.23 -18.12
CA GLU A 67 1.51 -5.40 -18.25
C GLU A 67 0.98 -5.91 -16.89
N SER A 68 1.71 -5.64 -15.80
CA SER A 68 1.27 -5.90 -14.43
C SER A 68 -0.06 -5.24 -14.08
N ARG A 69 -0.45 -4.21 -14.81
CA ARG A 69 -1.71 -3.49 -14.58
C ARG A 69 -2.88 -4.01 -15.43
N ARG A 70 -2.63 -4.89 -16.41
CA ARG A 70 -3.71 -5.44 -17.25
C ARG A 70 -4.72 -6.25 -16.44
N TRP A 71 -4.25 -7.12 -15.56
CA TRP A 71 -5.13 -7.89 -14.70
C TRP A 71 -5.87 -6.98 -13.70
N LEU A 72 -5.18 -5.97 -13.17
CA LEU A 72 -5.76 -5.01 -12.23
C LEU A 72 -6.82 -4.13 -12.91
N ASP A 73 -6.66 -3.82 -14.19
CA ASP A 73 -7.68 -3.10 -14.96
C ASP A 73 -8.94 -3.94 -15.18
N ARG A 74 -8.81 -5.25 -15.34
CA ARG A 74 -9.97 -6.18 -15.35
C ARG A 74 -10.68 -6.18 -14.01
N LEU A 75 -9.94 -6.31 -12.89
CA LEU A 75 -10.51 -6.21 -11.54
C LEU A 75 -11.21 -4.86 -11.36
N ARG A 76 -10.58 -3.76 -11.77
CA ARG A 76 -11.19 -2.42 -11.75
C ARG A 76 -12.52 -2.40 -12.51
N GLY A 77 -12.56 -2.97 -13.71
CA GLY A 77 -13.80 -3.07 -14.50
C GLY A 77 -14.95 -3.75 -13.75
N LEU A 78 -14.66 -4.79 -12.97
CA LEU A 78 -15.67 -5.50 -12.17
C LEU A 78 -16.18 -4.67 -10.99
N ILE A 79 -15.32 -3.91 -10.33
CA ILE A 79 -15.68 -3.13 -9.13
C ILE A 79 -16.09 -1.68 -9.46
N ALA A 80 -15.83 -1.21 -10.68
CA ALA A 80 -16.10 0.16 -11.12
C ALA A 80 -17.52 0.68 -10.81
N PRO A 81 -18.60 -0.12 -10.98
CA PRO A 81 -19.95 0.34 -10.63
C PRO A 81 -20.14 0.69 -9.15
N GLY A 82 -19.29 0.11 -8.28
CA GLY A 82 -19.30 0.36 -6.83
C GLY A 82 -18.44 1.55 -6.38
N ILE A 83 -17.61 2.11 -7.26
CA ILE A 83 -16.72 3.24 -6.93
C ILE A 83 -17.43 4.57 -7.28
N PRO A 84 -17.70 5.45 -6.30
CA PRO A 84 -18.32 6.74 -6.58
C PRO A 84 -17.45 7.63 -7.47
N THR A 85 -18.08 8.50 -8.22
CA THR A 85 -17.38 9.48 -9.08
C THR A 85 -16.42 10.32 -8.24
N GLY A 86 -15.16 10.45 -8.70
CA GLY A 86 -14.14 11.22 -8.00
C GLY A 86 -13.44 10.47 -6.85
N TRP A 87 -13.95 9.32 -6.45
CA TRP A 87 -13.29 8.49 -5.46
C TRP A 87 -12.18 7.65 -6.07
N ARG A 88 -11.23 7.26 -5.23
CA ARG A 88 -10.13 6.38 -5.64
C ARG A 88 -9.71 5.45 -4.51
N LEU A 89 -9.30 4.24 -4.89
CA LEU A 89 -8.68 3.27 -4.02
C LEU A 89 -7.18 3.22 -4.35
N CYS A 90 -6.35 3.32 -3.35
CA CYS A 90 -4.91 3.19 -3.50
C CYS A 90 -4.45 1.92 -2.80
N GLY A 91 -3.62 1.16 -3.48
CA GLY A 91 -3.17 -0.13 -3.00
C GLY A 91 -1.84 -0.54 -3.60
N GLU A 92 -1.38 -1.72 -3.18
CA GLU A 92 -0.16 -2.34 -3.68
C GLU A 92 -0.50 -3.45 -4.67
N ASN A 93 -0.05 -3.30 -5.91
CA ASN A 93 -0.15 -4.30 -6.95
C ASN A 93 1.04 -5.26 -6.84
N LEU A 94 0.77 -6.48 -6.45
CA LEU A 94 1.74 -7.56 -6.23
C LEU A 94 1.78 -8.55 -7.39
N PHE A 95 1.43 -8.14 -8.61
CA PHE A 95 1.44 -9.04 -9.76
C PHE A 95 2.84 -9.60 -10.03
N TYR A 96 3.82 -8.72 -10.10
CA TYR A 96 5.22 -9.11 -10.22
C TYR A 96 5.94 -9.01 -8.87
N LYS A 97 6.91 -9.90 -8.68
CA LYS A 97 7.92 -9.75 -7.66
C LYS A 97 8.70 -8.47 -7.89
N HIS A 98 8.87 -7.69 -6.85
CA HIS A 98 9.83 -6.60 -6.81
C HIS A 98 11.11 -7.10 -6.14
N THR A 99 11.31 -6.81 -4.87
CA THR A 99 12.41 -7.40 -4.10
C THR A 99 11.97 -8.70 -3.42
N ILE A 100 10.74 -8.70 -2.87
CA ILE A 100 10.15 -9.85 -2.18
C ILE A 100 9.39 -10.72 -3.18
N LYS A 101 9.69 -12.02 -3.19
CA LYS A 101 8.83 -13.04 -3.79
C LYS A 101 7.77 -13.42 -2.77
N TYR A 102 6.53 -13.02 -3.03
CA TYR A 102 5.39 -13.43 -2.20
C TYR A 102 4.83 -14.77 -2.65
N THR A 103 4.49 -15.62 -1.69
CA THR A 103 3.78 -16.88 -1.89
C THR A 103 2.56 -16.93 -0.98
N GLY A 104 1.52 -17.67 -1.39
CA GLY A 104 0.34 -17.85 -0.57
C GLY A 104 -0.54 -16.61 -0.40
N LEU A 105 -0.49 -15.67 -1.33
CA LEU A 105 -1.33 -14.47 -1.32
C LEU A 105 -2.81 -14.81 -1.52
N ASN A 106 -3.71 -14.12 -0.81
CA ASN A 106 -5.16 -14.23 -1.06
C ASN A 106 -5.59 -13.48 -2.33
N THR A 107 -4.87 -12.46 -2.71
CA THR A 107 -5.09 -11.61 -3.89
C THR A 107 -3.76 -10.99 -4.34
N LEU A 108 -3.75 -10.36 -5.50
CA LEU A 108 -2.59 -9.61 -6.00
C LEU A 108 -2.74 -8.09 -5.85
N PHE A 109 -3.84 -7.61 -5.26
CA PHE A 109 -4.02 -6.20 -4.96
C PHE A 109 -4.52 -6.01 -3.53
N TYR A 110 -3.73 -5.29 -2.73
CA TYR A 110 -4.05 -4.98 -1.35
C TYR A 110 -4.25 -3.48 -1.16
N VAL A 111 -5.45 -3.11 -0.69
CA VAL A 111 -5.82 -1.69 -0.49
C VAL A 111 -5.22 -1.16 0.80
N HIS A 112 -4.54 -0.03 0.73
CA HIS A 112 -4.01 0.66 1.91
C HIS A 112 -4.72 1.99 2.22
N SER A 113 -5.48 2.56 1.28
CA SER A 113 -6.28 3.76 1.52
C SER A 113 -7.38 3.97 0.49
N VAL A 114 -8.47 4.58 0.92
CA VAL A 114 -9.58 5.04 0.08
C VAL A 114 -9.72 6.54 0.25
N TRP A 115 -9.93 7.25 -0.83
CA TRP A 115 -10.03 8.71 -0.88
C TRP A 115 -11.33 9.14 -1.55
N ASN A 116 -12.01 10.11 -0.96
CA ASN A 116 -13.26 10.65 -1.48
C ASN A 116 -13.03 11.77 -2.52
N GLU A 117 -14.12 12.31 -3.07
CA GLU A 117 -14.12 13.39 -4.03
C GLU A 117 -13.60 14.74 -3.50
N ALA A 118 -13.65 14.93 -2.16
CA ALA A 118 -13.06 16.09 -1.47
C ALA A 118 -11.54 15.95 -1.28
N ASN A 119 -10.94 14.87 -1.82
CA ASN A 119 -9.52 14.54 -1.63
C ASN A 119 -9.14 14.33 -0.16
N GLU A 120 -10.02 13.70 0.60
CA GLU A 120 -9.77 13.26 1.97
C GLU A 120 -9.53 11.75 2.00
N CYS A 121 -8.50 11.31 2.71
CA CYS A 121 -8.29 9.90 3.05
C CYS A 121 -9.32 9.49 4.09
N LEU A 122 -10.07 8.44 3.81
CA LEU A 122 -11.05 7.90 4.76
C LEU A 122 -10.37 7.38 6.02
N SER A 123 -11.13 7.26 7.11
CA SER A 123 -10.70 6.54 8.30
C SER A 123 -10.32 5.10 7.96
N TRP A 124 -9.55 4.44 8.82
CA TRP A 124 -9.23 3.03 8.61
C TRP A 124 -10.48 2.15 8.63
N ALA A 125 -11.39 2.41 9.56
CA ALA A 125 -12.66 1.68 9.65
C ALA A 125 -13.49 1.82 8.36
N ASP A 126 -13.61 3.03 7.80
CA ASP A 126 -14.29 3.25 6.53
C ASP A 126 -13.54 2.57 5.37
N THR A 127 -12.21 2.58 5.38
CA THR A 127 -11.38 1.87 4.39
C THR A 127 -11.69 0.36 4.40
N LEU A 128 -11.76 -0.26 5.59
CA LEU A 128 -12.14 -1.67 5.73
C LEU A 128 -13.57 -1.95 5.22
N ALA A 129 -14.52 -1.08 5.56
CA ALA A 129 -15.91 -1.21 5.09
C ALA A 129 -15.99 -1.12 3.54
N TRP A 130 -15.21 -0.23 2.92
CA TRP A 130 -15.12 -0.15 1.46
C TRP A 130 -14.46 -1.37 0.84
N CYS A 131 -13.39 -1.91 1.44
CA CYS A 131 -12.79 -3.16 1.00
C CYS A 131 -13.83 -4.30 1.03
N GLN A 132 -14.54 -4.45 2.14
CA GLN A 132 -15.59 -5.47 2.28
C GLN A 132 -16.68 -5.30 1.23
N ARG A 133 -17.18 -4.08 1.03
CA ARG A 133 -18.23 -3.77 0.04
C ARG A 133 -17.83 -4.13 -1.38
N LEU A 134 -16.56 -3.93 -1.75
CA LEU A 134 -16.05 -4.15 -3.11
C LEU A 134 -15.40 -5.53 -3.27
N GLY A 135 -15.38 -6.38 -2.25
CA GLY A 135 -14.73 -7.69 -2.29
C GLY A 135 -13.20 -7.60 -2.41
N LEU A 136 -12.59 -6.52 -1.90
CA LEU A 136 -11.16 -6.29 -1.92
C LEU A 136 -10.51 -6.63 -0.57
N SER A 137 -9.21 -6.94 -0.60
CA SER A 137 -8.44 -7.19 0.61
C SER A 137 -7.71 -5.91 1.04
N PRO A 138 -7.80 -5.50 2.31
CA PRO A 138 -6.91 -4.48 2.85
C PRO A 138 -5.50 -5.06 3.07
N VAL A 139 -4.48 -4.20 3.12
CA VAL A 139 -3.14 -4.60 3.58
C VAL A 139 -3.19 -5.18 5.00
N PRO A 140 -2.33 -6.17 5.34
CA PRO A 140 -2.32 -6.76 6.67
C PRO A 140 -2.09 -5.72 7.77
N MET A 141 -2.90 -5.78 8.82
CA MET A 141 -2.79 -4.90 9.99
C MET A 141 -1.97 -5.56 11.08
N LEU A 142 -0.98 -4.82 11.61
CA LEU A 142 -0.08 -5.27 12.66
C LEU A 142 -0.48 -4.74 14.03
N TYR A 143 -0.97 -3.49 14.08
CA TYR A 143 -1.32 -2.81 15.32
C TYR A 143 -2.42 -1.79 15.09
N GLU A 144 -3.31 -1.64 16.04
CA GLU A 144 -4.29 -0.57 16.12
C GLU A 144 -4.38 -0.07 17.58
N GLY A 145 -4.35 1.25 17.77
CA GLY A 145 -4.44 1.85 19.09
C GLY A 145 -3.80 3.23 19.15
N LYS A 146 -3.62 3.77 20.37
CA LYS A 146 -2.84 5.00 20.55
C LYS A 146 -1.39 4.77 20.14
N TYR A 147 -0.78 5.75 19.46
CA TYR A 147 0.62 5.66 19.07
C TYR A 147 1.52 5.36 20.27
N ASP A 148 2.20 4.24 20.21
CA ASP A 148 3.20 3.79 21.17
C ASP A 148 4.31 3.05 20.38
N ARG A 149 5.45 3.72 20.21
CA ARG A 149 6.56 3.19 19.43
C ARG A 149 7.01 1.81 19.91
N ARG A 150 7.06 1.58 21.23
CA ARG A 150 7.51 0.28 21.77
C ARG A 150 6.54 -0.84 21.41
N LYS A 151 5.23 -0.61 21.58
CA LYS A 151 4.18 -1.59 21.24
C LYS A 151 4.15 -1.87 19.73
N ILE A 152 4.31 -0.82 18.91
CA ILE A 152 4.36 -0.95 17.44
C ILE A 152 5.55 -1.82 17.03
N MET A 153 6.74 -1.57 17.58
CA MET A 153 7.93 -2.37 17.27
C MET A 153 7.82 -3.81 17.77
N GLU A 154 7.14 -4.05 18.89
CA GLU A 154 6.85 -5.40 19.39
C GLU A 154 5.87 -6.14 18.47
N ALA A 155 4.77 -5.48 18.07
CA ALA A 155 3.80 -6.03 17.11
C ALA A 155 4.47 -6.34 15.76
N PHE A 156 5.35 -5.46 15.27
CA PHE A 156 6.10 -5.69 14.04
C PHE A 156 7.01 -6.91 14.14
N ARG A 157 7.76 -7.08 15.22
CA ARG A 157 8.61 -8.28 15.44
C ARG A 157 7.77 -9.55 15.48
N THR A 158 6.66 -9.54 16.22
CA THR A 158 5.74 -10.68 16.30
C THR A 158 5.21 -11.04 14.92
N TYR A 159 4.73 -10.04 14.16
CA TYR A 159 4.24 -10.24 12.81
C TYR A 159 5.32 -10.83 11.88
N THR A 160 6.53 -10.25 11.88
CA THR A 160 7.64 -10.71 11.03
C THR A 160 8.05 -12.15 11.34
N ASN A 161 8.04 -12.56 12.62
CA ASN A 161 8.36 -13.93 13.01
C ASN A 161 7.30 -14.96 12.61
N GLN A 162 6.05 -14.53 12.39
CA GLN A 162 4.92 -15.39 12.00
C GLN A 162 4.64 -15.36 10.51
N SER A 163 5.12 -14.35 9.80
CA SER A 163 4.89 -14.19 8.36
C SER A 163 5.58 -15.29 7.55
N PRO A 164 4.88 -15.94 6.61
CA PRO A 164 5.49 -16.91 5.70
C PRO A 164 6.39 -16.25 4.65
N ASN A 165 6.26 -14.94 4.47
CA ASN A 165 7.06 -14.17 3.51
C ASN A 165 7.97 -13.18 4.26
N PRO A 166 9.11 -12.78 3.68
CA PRO A 166 9.87 -11.65 4.20
C PRO A 166 8.99 -10.39 4.33
N VAL A 167 9.27 -9.55 5.31
CA VAL A 167 8.52 -8.31 5.55
C VAL A 167 9.45 -7.12 5.38
N GLU A 168 9.13 -6.22 4.44
CA GLU A 168 9.93 -5.02 4.18
C GLU A 168 9.94 -4.06 5.38
N GLY A 169 8.78 -3.89 6.00
CA GLY A 169 8.58 -2.94 7.06
C GLY A 169 7.10 -2.71 7.34
N PHE A 170 6.78 -1.53 7.82
CA PHE A 170 5.39 -1.14 8.09
C PHE A 170 5.12 0.32 7.72
N VAL A 171 3.85 0.64 7.60
CA VAL A 171 3.34 2.01 7.50
C VAL A 171 2.48 2.28 8.72
N VAL A 172 2.78 3.36 9.46
CA VAL A 172 1.90 3.93 10.47
C VAL A 172 1.08 5.04 9.83
N ARG A 173 -0.22 5.06 10.08
CA ARG A 173 -1.10 6.15 9.66
C ARG A 173 -2.09 6.50 10.77
N ARG A 174 -2.62 7.73 10.75
CA ARG A 174 -3.76 8.09 11.61
C ARG A 174 -4.92 7.16 11.30
N ALA A 175 -5.61 6.66 12.34
CA ALA A 175 -6.81 5.85 12.19
C ALA A 175 -7.98 6.69 11.64
N ASP A 176 -8.05 7.96 12.02
CA ASP A 176 -9.07 8.90 11.59
C ASP A 176 -8.88 9.37 10.14
N ARG A 177 -9.92 10.01 9.59
CA ARG A 177 -9.91 10.70 8.31
C ARG A 177 -8.97 11.92 8.34
N PHE A 178 -8.35 12.20 7.19
CA PHE A 178 -7.48 13.37 7.03
C PHE A 178 -7.45 13.88 5.58
N PRO A 179 -7.32 15.19 5.36
CA PRO A 179 -7.22 15.76 4.04
C PRO A 179 -5.84 15.52 3.42
N PHE A 180 -5.75 15.62 2.10
CA PHE A 180 -4.55 15.29 1.32
C PHE A 180 -3.32 16.12 1.69
N ASP A 181 -3.49 17.39 1.99
CA ASP A 181 -2.42 18.32 2.38
C ASP A 181 -1.80 17.96 3.75
N GLN A 182 -2.53 17.22 4.60
CA GLN A 182 -2.01 16.70 5.88
C GLN A 182 -1.38 15.30 5.77
N PHE A 183 -1.23 14.74 4.57
CA PHE A 183 -0.67 13.39 4.41
C PHE A 183 0.70 13.23 5.07
N GLY A 184 1.59 14.20 4.91
CA GLY A 184 2.94 14.17 5.47
C GLY A 184 2.99 14.05 7.00
N GLU A 185 1.92 14.48 7.71
CA GLU A 185 1.78 14.38 9.16
C GLU A 185 0.84 13.25 9.59
N SER A 186 0.28 12.54 8.62
CA SER A 186 -0.76 11.53 8.85
C SER A 186 -0.32 10.12 8.51
N ALA A 187 0.78 9.97 7.77
CA ALA A 187 1.32 8.65 7.41
C ALA A 187 2.84 8.68 7.33
N ALA A 188 3.49 7.63 7.84
CA ALA A 188 4.92 7.46 7.76
C ALA A 188 5.29 5.97 7.63
N LYS A 189 6.45 5.68 7.03
CA LYS A 189 6.95 4.32 6.82
C LYS A 189 8.16 4.02 7.70
N PHE A 190 8.29 2.76 8.06
CA PHE A 190 9.48 2.14 8.63
C PHE A 190 9.95 1.05 7.68
N VAL A 191 11.22 1.03 7.32
CA VAL A 191 11.85 -0.02 6.51
C VAL A 191 12.91 -0.70 7.34
N SER A 192 12.83 -2.03 7.44
CA SER A 192 13.70 -2.84 8.29
C SER A 192 15.13 -2.94 7.74
N ASP A 193 16.12 -3.08 8.64
CA ASP A 193 17.51 -3.39 8.27
C ASP A 193 17.64 -4.75 7.56
N SER A 194 16.78 -5.71 7.92
CA SER A 194 16.79 -7.03 7.32
C SER A 194 16.31 -7.02 5.85
N PHE A 195 15.64 -5.94 5.44
CA PHE A 195 15.22 -5.77 4.06
C PHE A 195 16.41 -5.33 3.20
N GLN A 196 17.03 -6.29 2.51
CA GLN A 196 18.11 -6.00 1.59
C GLN A 196 17.52 -5.61 0.24
N ILE A 197 17.72 -4.36 -0.16
CA ILE A 197 17.50 -3.97 -1.56
C ILE A 197 18.65 -4.61 -2.35
N THR A 198 18.45 -5.81 -2.84
CA THR A 198 19.41 -6.51 -3.73
C THR A 198 19.49 -5.87 -5.12
N ALA A 199 18.73 -4.80 -5.36
CA ALA A 199 18.61 -4.19 -6.67
C ALA A 199 19.77 -3.24 -6.95
N SER A 200 20.80 -3.73 -7.60
CA SER A 200 21.69 -2.92 -8.46
C SER A 200 20.96 -2.41 -9.71
N ARG A 201 19.77 -2.92 -10.00
CA ARG A 201 18.86 -2.52 -11.10
C ARG A 201 17.43 -2.34 -10.61
N HIS A 202 16.73 -1.42 -11.24
CA HIS A 202 15.30 -1.26 -11.02
C HIS A 202 14.57 -2.52 -11.51
N TRP A 203 13.62 -3.07 -10.69
CA TRP A 203 12.87 -4.31 -10.97
C TRP A 203 12.31 -4.42 -12.40
N LYS A 204 12.03 -3.29 -13.06
CA LYS A 204 11.57 -3.25 -14.47
C LYS A 204 12.54 -3.84 -15.46
N TYR A 205 13.81 -3.95 -15.12
CA TYR A 205 14.88 -4.47 -15.99
C TYR A 205 15.30 -5.90 -15.63
N ASP A 206 14.75 -6.46 -14.55
CA ASP A 206 14.98 -7.84 -14.15
C ASP A 206 14.00 -8.79 -14.86
N VAL A 207 14.31 -10.09 -14.84
CA VAL A 207 13.38 -11.12 -15.32
C VAL A 207 12.09 -11.02 -14.49
N LYS A 208 10.97 -10.73 -15.16
CA LYS A 208 9.67 -10.58 -14.51
C LYS A 208 9.20 -11.92 -13.95
N GLU A 209 9.23 -12.04 -12.64
CA GLU A 209 8.76 -13.19 -11.87
C GLU A 209 7.40 -12.86 -11.25
N LEU A 210 6.43 -13.78 -11.38
CA LEU A 210 5.09 -13.61 -10.79
C LEU A 210 5.11 -13.98 -9.30
N ASN A 211 4.40 -13.22 -8.48
CA ASN A 211 4.03 -13.66 -7.14
C ASN A 211 2.94 -14.76 -7.20
N GLU A 212 2.75 -15.49 -6.11
CA GLU A 212 1.94 -16.70 -6.08
C GLU A 212 0.72 -16.55 -5.17
N LEU A 213 -0.44 -16.95 -5.70
CA LEU A 213 -1.68 -17.05 -4.95
C LEU A 213 -1.74 -18.33 -4.12
N LYS A 214 -2.51 -18.31 -3.03
CA LYS A 214 -2.66 -19.43 -2.10
C LYS A 214 -3.23 -20.69 -2.75
N ASP A 215 -4.09 -20.55 -3.76
CA ASP A 215 -4.70 -21.65 -4.48
C ASP A 215 -3.87 -22.15 -5.66
N GLN A 216 -2.61 -21.74 -5.75
CA GLN A 216 -1.65 -22.07 -6.81
C GLN A 216 -2.09 -21.66 -8.22
N ARG A 217 -3.21 -20.94 -8.35
CA ARG A 217 -3.54 -20.30 -9.63
C ARG A 217 -2.51 -19.21 -9.93
N ASN A 218 -2.06 -19.15 -11.17
CA ASN A 218 -1.25 -18.03 -11.57
C ASN A 218 -2.13 -16.78 -11.75
N ALA A 219 -1.49 -15.62 -11.76
CA ALA A 219 -2.17 -14.34 -11.90
C ALA A 219 -3.02 -14.22 -13.18
N TRP A 220 -2.69 -14.96 -14.22
CA TRP A 220 -3.42 -14.96 -15.50
C TRP A 220 -4.72 -15.75 -15.44
N ASP A 221 -4.78 -16.81 -14.62
CA ASP A 221 -5.96 -17.69 -14.51
C ASP A 221 -7.08 -17.09 -13.66
N THR A 222 -6.76 -16.09 -12.85
CA THR A 222 -7.69 -15.55 -11.84
C THR A 222 -8.78 -14.67 -12.43
N TYR A 223 -8.61 -14.16 -13.66
CA TYR A 223 -9.50 -13.18 -14.28
C TYR A 223 -9.70 -13.42 -15.81
N GLN A 224 -9.74 -14.69 -16.23
CA GLN A 224 -10.20 -15.06 -17.57
C GLN A 224 -11.72 -14.94 -17.72
#